data_bbc819420eb80a030d1077dc76d2d07c
#
_entry.id   bbc819420eb80a030d1077dc76d2d07c
#
_cell.length_a   1.000
_cell.length_b   1.000
_cell.length_c   1.000
_cell.angle_alpha   90.00
_cell.angle_beta   90.00
_cell.angle_gamma   90.00
#
_symmetry.space_group_name_H-M   'P 1'
#
loop_
_entity.id
_entity.type
_entity.pdbx_description
1 polymer ?
#
loop_
_entity_poly.entity_id
_entity_poly.type
_entity_poly.pdbx_seq_one_letter_code
_entity_poly.pdbx_strand_id
1 'polypeptide(L)'
;MTETLRRGRASLAFGFAVQGVAFALLVTRIPALQDQYGISDGLLPLFLAGVPVLAGAGSVAAERVVRRVRPSRVMRWSQPAALFALLGAGAGDALWQIAAALGAFGVAVGALDASMNMLGVSLQRAYGRSIMLGFHAAYSLGGIVGASLAWAGAHADLSLLASYLPVVAVLLPAVLVGSRWYVDHGPGGGDPGGKQQEPGGAPQGGAVVFRPLLPLCLVMTFAYIGDSTVSNWGAKYLQDVLGSSEQLSTVPYSVYMVMTLVGRGVGDLGVRRFGAVAVVRAGAVLGAVGFGVVAVAPGAWVGIGGFTVLGLGLCVLVPQTFAAAGRLFPGASDAAVARLNIFNYVGFLVGSPLVGVLGEAWNYRGAMAVPLVLVLVTLRYARSFAPGPDRYGDGHERARTTDVGRSGNGL
;
A
#
# COMPACT_ATOMS: atom_id res chain seq x y z
N MET A 1 -25.09 1.05 10.28
CA MET A 1 -23.67 0.55 10.30
C MET A 1 -23.43 -0.02 11.70
N THR A 2 -23.05 -1.29 11.79
CA THR A 2 -22.89 -1.97 13.08
C THR A 2 -21.65 -1.46 13.82
N GLU A 3 -21.69 -1.45 15.16
CA GLU A 3 -20.57 -1.09 16.04
C GLU A 3 -19.32 -1.92 15.71
N THR A 4 -19.51 -3.22 15.43
CA THR A 4 -18.45 -4.15 15.05
C THR A 4 -17.67 -3.71 13.80
N LEU A 5 -18.36 -3.27 12.74
CA LEU A 5 -17.72 -2.78 11.53
C LEU A 5 -16.93 -1.49 11.79
N ARG A 6 -17.47 -0.59 12.63
CA ARG A 6 -16.79 0.67 12.99
C ARG A 6 -15.50 0.40 13.77
N ARG A 7 -15.55 -0.49 14.78
CA ARG A 7 -14.37 -0.90 15.54
C ARG A 7 -13.37 -1.63 14.67
N GLY A 8 -13.83 -2.54 13.80
CA GLY A 8 -12.95 -3.24 12.84
C GLY A 8 -12.22 -2.28 11.90
N ARG A 9 -12.91 -1.26 11.39
CA ARG A 9 -12.30 -0.21 10.56
C ARG A 9 -11.25 0.60 11.31
N ALA A 10 -11.56 1.04 12.54
CA ALA A 10 -10.62 1.81 13.35
C ALA A 10 -9.36 0.99 13.70
N SER A 11 -9.55 -0.27 14.11
CA SER A 11 -8.48 -1.19 14.45
C SER A 11 -7.58 -1.50 13.24
N LEU A 12 -8.18 -1.74 12.07
CA LEU A 12 -7.41 -1.99 10.85
C LEU A 12 -6.64 -0.74 10.40
N ALA A 13 -7.27 0.45 10.45
CA ALA A 13 -6.59 1.71 10.14
C ALA A 13 -5.40 1.96 11.10
N PHE A 14 -5.56 1.64 12.39
CA PHE A 14 -4.46 1.68 13.35
C PHE A 14 -3.34 0.70 12.98
N GLY A 15 -3.67 -0.52 12.54
CA GLY A 15 -2.68 -1.48 12.04
C GLY A 15 -1.86 -0.95 10.86
N PHE A 16 -2.52 -0.30 9.89
CA PHE A 16 -1.83 0.39 8.79
C PHE A 16 -0.93 1.53 9.29
N ALA A 17 -1.38 2.33 10.26
CA ALA A 17 -0.56 3.39 10.84
C ALA A 17 0.69 2.83 11.54
N VAL A 18 0.54 1.78 12.34
CA VAL A 18 1.67 1.13 13.03
C VAL A 18 2.70 0.57 12.06
N GLN A 19 2.27 -0.03 10.94
CA GLN A 19 3.20 -0.46 9.90
C GLN A 19 3.93 0.72 9.28
N GLY A 20 3.24 1.83 9.02
CA GLY A 20 3.86 3.07 8.54
C GLY A 20 4.94 3.59 9.50
N VAL A 21 4.64 3.62 10.81
CA VAL A 21 5.61 3.99 11.86
C VAL A 21 6.83 3.07 11.83
N ALA A 22 6.63 1.76 11.85
CA ALA A 22 7.72 0.79 11.90
C ALA A 22 8.62 0.87 10.67
N PHE A 23 8.03 1.01 9.48
CA PHE A 23 8.78 1.14 8.23
C PHE A 23 9.59 2.45 8.20
N ALA A 24 8.98 3.57 8.58
CA ALA A 24 9.65 4.86 8.60
C ALA A 24 10.80 4.92 9.63
N LEU A 25 10.61 4.35 10.83
CA LEU A 25 11.68 4.23 11.83
C LEU A 25 12.90 3.50 11.28
N LEU A 26 12.69 2.40 10.54
CA LEU A 26 13.78 1.64 9.93
C LEU A 26 14.47 2.44 8.82
N VAL A 27 13.70 2.92 7.85
CA VAL A 27 14.23 3.51 6.62
C VAL A 27 14.94 4.85 6.86
N THR A 28 14.40 5.68 7.76
CA THR A 28 15.01 7.00 8.05
C THR A 28 16.30 6.92 8.88
N ARG A 29 16.57 5.75 9.48
CA ARG A 29 17.80 5.52 10.28
C ARG A 29 18.79 4.57 9.57
N ILE A 30 18.67 4.39 8.25
CA ILE A 30 19.59 3.57 7.44
C ILE A 30 21.05 4.01 7.60
N PRO A 31 21.43 5.31 7.60
CA PRO A 31 22.81 5.71 7.85
C PRO A 31 23.32 5.26 9.22
N ALA A 32 22.52 5.42 10.28
CA ALA A 32 22.88 4.97 11.62
C ALA A 32 23.01 3.44 11.72
N LEU A 33 22.19 2.68 10.95
CA LEU A 33 22.36 1.23 10.81
C LEU A 33 23.66 0.88 10.10
N GLN A 34 23.99 1.61 9.03
CA GLN A 34 25.23 1.43 8.30
C GLN A 34 26.46 1.65 9.20
N ASP A 35 26.46 2.71 9.98
CA ASP A 35 27.53 3.04 10.92
C ASP A 35 27.62 2.00 12.04
N GLN A 36 26.48 1.63 12.68
CA GLN A 36 26.47 0.69 13.83
C GLN A 36 27.02 -0.69 13.44
N TYR A 37 26.70 -1.18 12.23
CA TYR A 37 27.09 -2.52 11.79
C TYR A 37 28.32 -2.54 10.87
N GLY A 38 28.93 -1.40 10.58
CA GLY A 38 30.05 -1.30 9.66
C GLY A 38 29.73 -1.77 8.24
N ILE A 39 28.52 -1.50 7.76
CA ILE A 39 28.09 -1.91 6.42
C ILE A 39 28.78 -1.01 5.40
N SER A 40 29.62 -1.61 4.52
CA SER A 40 30.26 -0.84 3.46
C SER A 40 29.24 -0.36 2.41
N ASP A 41 29.56 0.73 1.71
CA ASP A 41 28.72 1.28 0.64
C ASP A 41 28.40 0.25 -0.46
N GLY A 42 29.33 -0.67 -0.72
CA GLY A 42 29.12 -1.75 -1.68
C GLY A 42 28.15 -2.83 -1.21
N LEU A 43 28.00 -3.04 0.10
CA LEU A 43 27.05 -4.01 0.68
C LEU A 43 25.67 -3.41 0.98
N LEU A 44 25.59 -2.11 1.20
CA LEU A 44 24.34 -1.43 1.54
C LEU A 44 23.20 -1.72 0.54
N PRO A 45 23.40 -1.66 -0.80
CA PRO A 45 22.36 -1.98 -1.76
C PRO A 45 21.80 -3.40 -1.61
N LEU A 46 22.65 -4.38 -1.22
CA LEU A 46 22.22 -5.77 -0.99
C LEU A 46 21.27 -5.86 0.22
N PHE A 47 21.60 -5.18 1.32
CA PHE A 47 20.73 -5.11 2.49
C PHE A 47 19.40 -4.43 2.18
N LEU A 48 19.45 -3.30 1.45
CA LEU A 48 18.25 -2.55 1.06
C LEU A 48 17.35 -3.34 0.09
N ALA A 49 17.94 -4.07 -0.86
CA ALA A 49 17.20 -4.93 -1.79
C ALA A 49 16.68 -6.21 -1.10
N GLY A 50 17.38 -6.69 -0.08
CA GLY A 50 16.98 -7.88 0.69
C GLY A 50 15.60 -7.75 1.32
N VAL A 51 15.27 -6.59 1.87
CA VAL A 51 13.97 -6.35 2.55
C VAL A 51 12.79 -6.53 1.58
N PRO A 52 12.68 -5.85 0.42
CA PRO A 52 11.56 -6.06 -0.49
C PRO A 52 11.52 -7.46 -1.12
N VAL A 53 12.67 -8.09 -1.37
CA VAL A 53 12.72 -9.49 -1.86
C VAL A 53 12.11 -10.44 -0.83
N LEU A 54 12.52 -10.33 0.43
CA LEU A 54 11.99 -11.16 1.51
C LEU A 54 10.54 -10.80 1.87
N ALA A 55 10.13 -9.55 1.69
CA ALA A 55 8.74 -9.17 1.81
C ALA A 55 7.87 -9.79 0.69
N GLY A 56 8.39 -9.87 -0.54
CA GLY A 56 7.76 -10.67 -1.59
C GLY A 56 7.57 -12.13 -1.18
N ALA A 57 8.60 -12.76 -0.60
CA ALA A 57 8.53 -14.12 -0.07
C ALA A 57 7.50 -14.23 1.07
N GLY A 58 7.45 -13.26 1.99
CA GLY A 58 6.46 -13.17 3.06
C GLY A 58 5.03 -13.07 2.53
N SER A 59 4.80 -12.29 1.47
CA SER A 59 3.50 -12.18 0.80
C SER A 59 3.07 -13.50 0.14
N VAL A 60 4.01 -14.21 -0.51
CA VAL A 60 3.76 -15.57 -1.06
C VAL A 60 3.44 -16.57 0.05
N ALA A 61 4.17 -16.51 1.17
CA ALA A 61 3.88 -17.35 2.33
C ALA A 61 2.49 -17.06 2.90
N ALA A 62 2.12 -15.78 3.02
CA ALA A 62 0.78 -15.37 3.45
C ALA A 62 -0.31 -15.94 2.52
N GLU A 63 -0.15 -15.91 1.19
CA GLU A 63 -1.09 -16.51 0.24
C GLU A 63 -1.34 -18.00 0.54
N ARG A 64 -0.30 -18.74 0.88
CA ARG A 64 -0.43 -20.17 1.23
C ARG A 64 -1.11 -20.38 2.58
N VAL A 65 -0.72 -19.57 3.57
CA VAL A 65 -1.23 -19.67 4.94
C VAL A 65 -2.72 -19.31 5.02
N VAL A 66 -3.17 -18.28 4.31
CA VAL A 66 -4.59 -17.85 4.34
C VAL A 66 -5.56 -18.86 3.75
N ARG A 67 -5.07 -19.86 3.01
CA ARG A 67 -5.90 -21.02 2.60
C ARG A 67 -6.38 -21.88 3.78
N ARG A 68 -5.70 -21.80 4.94
CA ARG A 68 -6.00 -22.57 6.15
C ARG A 68 -6.24 -21.72 7.38
N VAL A 69 -5.75 -20.48 7.36
CA VAL A 69 -5.76 -19.56 8.50
C VAL A 69 -6.39 -18.24 8.06
N ARG A 70 -7.26 -17.66 8.88
CA ARG A 70 -7.92 -16.37 8.58
C ARG A 70 -6.89 -15.25 8.45
N PRO A 71 -7.07 -14.29 7.52
CA PRO A 71 -6.17 -13.14 7.37
C PRO A 71 -5.94 -12.35 8.66
N SER A 72 -6.97 -12.23 9.53
CA SER A 72 -6.85 -11.58 10.85
C SER A 72 -5.83 -12.25 11.77
N ARG A 73 -5.68 -13.57 11.70
CA ARG A 73 -4.67 -14.30 12.47
C ARG A 73 -3.27 -14.07 11.90
N VAL A 74 -3.13 -14.06 10.57
CA VAL A 74 -1.84 -13.74 9.92
C VAL A 74 -1.39 -12.35 10.34
N MET A 75 -2.26 -11.35 10.23
CA MET A 75 -1.97 -9.99 10.66
C MET A 75 -1.62 -9.89 12.14
N ARG A 76 -2.33 -10.62 13.02
CA ARG A 76 -2.10 -10.65 14.47
C ARG A 76 -0.69 -11.12 14.85
N TRP A 77 -0.08 -12.01 14.07
CA TRP A 77 1.27 -12.51 14.32
C TRP A 77 2.35 -11.75 13.55
N SER A 78 2.08 -11.35 12.31
CA SER A 78 3.07 -10.67 11.49
C SER A 78 3.37 -9.25 11.99
N GLN A 79 2.39 -8.55 12.55
CA GLN A 79 2.59 -7.19 13.06
C GLN A 79 3.52 -7.14 14.29
N PRO A 80 3.32 -7.94 15.35
CA PRO A 80 4.30 -8.06 16.42
C PRO A 80 5.68 -8.55 15.94
N ALA A 81 5.70 -9.52 15.00
CA ALA A 81 6.96 -10.02 14.45
C ALA A 81 7.76 -8.90 13.75
N ALA A 82 7.12 -8.03 13.00
CA ALA A 82 7.77 -6.87 12.38
C ALA A 82 8.31 -5.90 13.43
N LEU A 83 7.56 -5.63 14.52
CA LEU A 83 8.01 -4.76 15.61
C LEU A 83 9.20 -5.36 16.37
N PHE A 84 9.20 -6.67 16.63
CA PHE A 84 10.36 -7.35 17.27
C PHE A 84 11.58 -7.37 16.34
N ALA A 85 11.37 -7.59 15.05
CA ALA A 85 12.46 -7.53 14.07
C ALA A 85 13.08 -6.13 13.98
N LEU A 86 12.26 -5.07 14.08
CA LEU A 86 12.74 -3.69 14.18
C LEU A 86 13.63 -3.48 15.42
N LEU A 87 13.23 -4.00 16.59
CA LEU A 87 14.08 -3.97 17.79
C LEU A 87 15.38 -4.75 17.57
N GLY A 88 15.30 -5.93 16.96
CA GLY A 88 16.48 -6.73 16.61
C GLY A 88 17.45 -5.97 15.70
N ALA A 89 16.94 -5.18 14.76
CA ALA A 89 17.78 -4.35 13.90
C ALA A 89 18.49 -3.22 14.68
N GLY A 90 17.92 -2.73 15.77
CA GLY A 90 18.56 -1.72 16.63
C GLY A 90 19.46 -2.27 17.71
N ALA A 91 19.36 -3.57 18.05
CA ALA A 91 20.00 -4.16 19.23
C ALA A 91 21.32 -4.88 18.97
N GLY A 92 21.63 -5.23 17.72
CA GLY A 92 22.80 -6.02 17.37
C GLY A 92 24.06 -5.20 17.10
N ASP A 93 25.18 -5.89 16.90
CA ASP A 93 26.50 -5.35 16.61
C ASP A 93 27.24 -6.09 15.50
N ALA A 94 26.68 -7.20 15.00
CA ALA A 94 27.28 -8.03 13.96
C ALA A 94 26.45 -8.07 12.68
N LEU A 95 27.12 -8.13 11.50
CA LEU A 95 26.49 -8.15 10.18
C LEU A 95 25.42 -9.24 10.03
N TRP A 96 25.64 -10.43 10.59
CA TRP A 96 24.65 -11.51 10.51
C TRP A 96 23.37 -11.20 11.31
N GLN A 97 23.49 -10.44 12.42
CA GLN A 97 22.33 -10.06 13.25
C GLN A 97 21.44 -9.07 12.51
N ILE A 98 22.03 -8.05 11.88
CA ILE A 98 21.25 -7.11 11.06
C ILE A 98 20.66 -7.82 9.83
N ALA A 99 21.39 -8.74 9.17
CA ALA A 99 20.87 -9.52 8.06
C ALA A 99 19.66 -10.37 8.50
N ALA A 100 19.74 -11.04 9.65
CA ALA A 100 18.65 -11.83 10.22
C ALA A 100 17.46 -10.95 10.61
N ALA A 101 17.71 -9.80 11.25
CA ALA A 101 16.67 -8.85 11.66
C ALA A 101 15.94 -8.23 10.45
N LEU A 102 16.67 -7.74 9.45
CA LEU A 102 16.07 -7.20 8.21
C LEU A 102 15.36 -8.29 7.41
N GLY A 103 15.90 -9.50 7.41
CA GLY A 103 15.25 -10.66 6.79
C GLY A 103 13.91 -11.00 7.47
N ALA A 104 13.91 -11.08 8.80
CA ALA A 104 12.70 -11.30 9.58
C ALA A 104 11.69 -10.14 9.40
N PHE A 105 12.17 -8.90 9.38
CA PHE A 105 11.36 -7.71 9.14
C PHE A 105 10.71 -7.77 7.75
N GLY A 106 11.49 -8.07 6.70
CA GLY A 106 10.98 -8.21 5.34
C GLY A 106 9.86 -9.25 5.26
N VAL A 107 10.12 -10.48 5.70
CA VAL A 107 9.11 -11.56 5.69
C VAL A 107 7.86 -11.17 6.49
N ALA A 108 8.03 -10.59 7.69
CA ALA A 108 6.92 -10.17 8.52
C ALA A 108 6.10 -9.05 7.87
N VAL A 109 6.75 -8.04 7.29
CA VAL A 109 6.09 -6.94 6.57
C VAL A 109 5.36 -7.45 5.34
N GLY A 110 5.94 -8.37 4.57
CA GLY A 110 5.26 -8.95 3.40
C GLY A 110 3.99 -9.71 3.77
N ALA A 111 4.03 -10.50 4.83
CA ALA A 111 2.85 -11.20 5.36
C ALA A 111 1.82 -10.22 5.95
N LEU A 112 2.29 -9.17 6.62
CA LEU A 112 1.46 -8.10 7.17
C LEU A 112 0.73 -7.34 6.06
N ASP A 113 1.46 -6.87 5.05
CA ASP A 113 0.91 -6.15 3.89
C ASP A 113 -0.20 -6.97 3.20
N ALA A 114 0.09 -8.23 2.88
CA ALA A 114 -0.88 -9.09 2.25
C ALA A 114 -2.14 -9.22 3.11
N SER A 115 -1.98 -9.56 4.39
CA SER A 115 -3.11 -9.83 5.28
C SER A 115 -3.95 -8.59 5.60
N MET A 116 -3.33 -7.43 5.80
CA MET A 116 -4.11 -6.21 6.07
C MET A 116 -4.82 -5.66 4.82
N ASN A 117 -4.26 -5.84 3.63
CA ASN A 117 -4.95 -5.49 2.39
C ASN A 117 -6.14 -6.44 2.10
N MET A 118 -6.00 -7.76 2.42
CA MET A 118 -7.13 -8.70 2.40
C MET A 118 -8.25 -8.25 3.34
N LEU A 119 -7.93 -7.91 4.58
CA LEU A 119 -8.91 -7.42 5.56
C LEU A 119 -9.53 -6.10 5.11
N GLY A 120 -8.74 -5.18 4.54
CA GLY A 120 -9.22 -3.91 4.00
C GLY A 120 -10.23 -4.10 2.88
N VAL A 121 -9.94 -4.98 1.93
CA VAL A 121 -10.85 -5.33 0.82
C VAL A 121 -12.11 -6.02 1.34
N SER A 122 -11.98 -6.96 2.28
CA SER A 122 -13.09 -7.64 2.90
C SER A 122 -14.02 -6.67 3.64
N LEU A 123 -13.44 -5.78 4.44
CA LEU A 123 -14.17 -4.77 5.19
C LEU A 123 -14.83 -3.74 4.26
N GLN A 124 -14.17 -3.34 3.17
CA GLN A 124 -14.75 -2.45 2.16
C GLN A 124 -16.01 -3.04 1.52
N ARG A 125 -16.02 -4.35 1.25
CA ARG A 125 -17.22 -5.05 0.75
C ARG A 125 -18.36 -4.99 1.77
N ALA A 126 -18.06 -5.28 3.04
CA ALA A 126 -19.07 -5.21 4.13
C ALA A 126 -19.61 -3.78 4.34
N TYR A 127 -18.81 -2.76 4.05
CA TYR A 127 -19.23 -1.36 4.10
C TYR A 127 -20.09 -0.94 2.89
N GLY A 128 -20.03 -1.66 1.78
CA GLY A 128 -20.71 -1.31 0.53
C GLY A 128 -20.23 0.00 -0.11
N ARG A 129 -19.09 0.55 0.32
CA ARG A 129 -18.54 1.81 -0.18
C ARG A 129 -17.01 1.85 -0.07
N SER A 130 -16.36 2.70 -0.89
CA SER A 130 -14.90 2.87 -0.86
C SER A 130 -14.43 3.37 0.50
N ILE A 131 -13.46 2.66 1.10
CA ILE A 131 -12.75 3.00 2.34
C ILE A 131 -11.26 2.63 2.27
N MET A 132 -10.81 2.06 1.16
CA MET A 132 -9.45 1.52 1.05
C MET A 132 -8.38 2.61 1.08
N LEU A 133 -8.66 3.77 0.45
CA LEU A 133 -7.75 4.91 0.50
C LEU A 133 -7.56 5.43 1.94
N GLY A 134 -8.60 5.38 2.76
CA GLY A 134 -8.52 5.77 4.17
C GLY A 134 -7.54 4.92 4.99
N PHE A 135 -7.40 3.62 4.69
CA PHE A 135 -6.39 2.76 5.32
C PHE A 135 -4.97 3.16 4.89
N HIS A 136 -4.77 3.40 3.59
CA HIS A 136 -3.47 3.86 3.08
C HIS A 136 -3.14 5.30 3.54
N ALA A 137 -4.13 6.15 3.81
CA ALA A 137 -3.92 7.44 4.47
C ALA A 137 -3.40 7.25 5.90
N ALA A 138 -3.97 6.31 6.66
CA ALA A 138 -3.47 5.97 8.00
C ALA A 138 -2.02 5.46 7.96
N TYR A 139 -1.65 4.64 6.96
CA TYR A 139 -0.26 4.23 6.72
C TYR A 139 0.65 5.44 6.48
N SER A 140 0.27 6.36 5.59
CA SER A 140 1.06 7.56 5.31
C SER A 140 1.23 8.45 6.53
N LEU A 141 0.16 8.64 7.32
CA LEU A 141 0.23 9.37 8.59
C LEU A 141 1.18 8.68 9.57
N GLY A 142 1.10 7.35 9.67
CA GLY A 142 2.03 6.55 10.47
C GLY A 142 3.48 6.73 10.02
N GLY A 143 3.73 6.77 8.71
CA GLY A 143 5.04 7.04 8.14
C GLY A 143 5.60 8.40 8.55
N ILE A 144 4.77 9.45 8.50
CA ILE A 144 5.15 10.80 8.93
C ILE A 144 5.48 10.80 10.44
N VAL A 145 4.64 10.19 11.27
CA VAL A 145 4.89 10.06 12.71
C VAL A 145 6.19 9.30 12.98
N GLY A 146 6.40 8.16 12.32
CA GLY A 146 7.60 7.35 12.47
C GLY A 146 8.87 8.09 12.07
N ALA A 147 8.85 8.80 10.95
CA ALA A 147 9.97 9.63 10.51
C ALA A 147 10.27 10.78 11.49
N SER A 148 9.22 11.41 12.04
CA SER A 148 9.38 12.45 13.07
C SER A 148 9.98 11.89 14.36
N LEU A 149 9.57 10.70 14.80
CA LEU A 149 10.15 10.03 15.97
C LEU A 149 11.62 9.61 15.72
N ALA A 150 11.93 9.13 14.53
CA ALA A 150 13.29 8.79 14.13
C ALA A 150 14.21 10.03 14.12
N TRP A 151 13.70 11.15 13.58
CA TRP A 151 14.39 12.43 13.61
C TRP A 151 14.64 12.91 15.04
N ALA A 152 13.62 12.86 15.91
CA ALA A 152 13.76 13.25 17.31
C ALA A 152 14.78 12.38 18.06
N GLY A 153 14.78 11.07 17.82
CA GLY A 153 15.77 10.16 18.39
C GLY A 153 17.20 10.44 17.89
N ALA A 154 17.35 10.78 16.59
CA ALA A 154 18.62 11.18 16.03
C ALA A 154 19.12 12.52 16.60
N HIS A 155 18.22 13.50 16.74
CA HIS A 155 18.56 14.82 17.31
C HIS A 155 18.94 14.76 18.80
N ALA A 156 18.42 13.77 19.52
CA ALA A 156 18.74 13.51 20.92
C ALA A 156 19.93 12.53 21.10
N ASP A 157 20.67 12.23 20.02
CA ASP A 157 21.82 11.30 19.98
C ASP A 157 21.50 9.91 20.58
N LEU A 158 20.23 9.47 20.47
CA LEU A 158 19.83 8.15 20.95
C LEU A 158 20.35 7.05 20.02
N SER A 159 20.82 5.95 20.62
CA SER A 159 21.10 4.73 19.87
C SER A 159 19.85 4.22 19.15
N LEU A 160 20.03 3.36 18.14
CA LEU A 160 18.90 2.79 17.41
C LEU A 160 17.92 2.08 18.34
N LEU A 161 18.44 1.24 19.24
CA LEU A 161 17.61 0.52 20.20
C LEU A 161 16.85 1.49 21.14
N ALA A 162 17.52 2.51 21.66
CA ALA A 162 16.91 3.51 22.55
C ALA A 162 15.82 4.32 21.82
N SER A 163 15.96 4.54 20.50
CA SER A 163 14.96 5.20 19.67
C SER A 163 13.75 4.30 19.38
N TYR A 164 13.96 3.00 19.16
CA TYR A 164 12.89 2.05 18.76
C TYR A 164 12.12 1.50 19.95
N LEU A 165 12.81 1.23 21.06
CA LEU A 165 12.23 0.54 22.23
C LEU A 165 10.99 1.24 22.81
N PRO A 166 10.98 2.57 23.08
CA PRO A 166 9.80 3.25 23.62
C PRO A 166 8.61 3.17 22.68
N VAL A 167 8.86 3.30 21.37
CA VAL A 167 7.81 3.25 20.35
C VAL A 167 7.21 1.85 20.28
N VAL A 168 8.04 0.81 20.25
CA VAL A 168 7.57 -0.58 20.22
C VAL A 168 6.86 -0.94 21.54
N ALA A 169 7.37 -0.48 22.69
CA ALA A 169 6.74 -0.72 24.00
C ALA A 169 5.32 -0.17 24.08
N VAL A 170 5.01 0.91 23.37
CA VAL A 170 3.65 1.48 23.27
C VAL A 170 2.84 0.78 22.18
N LEU A 171 3.41 0.60 20.98
CA LEU A 171 2.66 0.11 19.84
C LEU A 171 2.35 -1.39 19.95
N LEU A 172 3.24 -2.21 20.51
CA LEU A 172 3.04 -3.65 20.61
C LEU A 172 1.80 -4.02 21.44
N PRO A 173 1.62 -3.56 22.69
CA PRO A 173 0.39 -3.83 23.42
C PRO A 173 -0.85 -3.22 22.73
N ALA A 174 -0.72 -2.04 22.13
CA ALA A 174 -1.83 -1.40 21.43
C ALA A 174 -2.32 -2.22 20.22
N VAL A 175 -1.41 -2.79 19.40
CA VAL A 175 -1.81 -3.66 18.28
C VAL A 175 -2.36 -5.00 18.75
N LEU A 176 -1.82 -5.56 19.82
CA LEU A 176 -2.34 -6.80 20.39
C LEU A 176 -3.78 -6.62 20.92
N VAL A 177 -4.06 -5.51 21.60
CA VAL A 177 -5.42 -5.15 22.04
C VAL A 177 -6.30 -4.86 20.83
N GLY A 178 -5.84 -4.03 19.89
CA GLY A 178 -6.54 -3.67 18.66
C GLY A 178 -6.90 -4.90 17.82
N SER A 179 -6.04 -5.89 17.77
CA SER A 179 -6.25 -7.13 16.99
C SER A 179 -7.51 -7.90 17.34
N ARG A 180 -8.12 -7.66 18.52
CA ARG A 180 -9.38 -8.28 18.95
C ARG A 180 -10.57 -7.83 18.10
N TRP A 181 -10.47 -6.68 17.45
CA TRP A 181 -11.52 -6.11 16.60
C TRP A 181 -11.28 -6.31 15.10
N TYR A 182 -10.26 -7.07 14.69
CA TYR A 182 -10.12 -7.43 13.29
C TYR A 182 -11.30 -8.29 12.86
N VAL A 183 -11.90 -7.93 11.73
CA VAL A 183 -13.11 -8.57 11.24
C VAL A 183 -12.81 -9.28 9.93
N ASP A 184 -12.92 -10.61 9.95
CA ASP A 184 -12.86 -11.44 8.76
C ASP A 184 -14.27 -11.58 8.17
N HIS A 185 -14.49 -11.04 6.98
CA HIS A 185 -15.71 -11.25 6.21
C HIS A 185 -15.33 -12.07 4.95
N GLY A 186 -15.24 -13.38 5.12
CA GLY A 186 -15.11 -14.33 3.99
C GLY A 186 -16.45 -14.99 3.68
N PRO A 187 -16.58 -15.74 2.58
CA PRO A 187 -17.76 -16.52 2.23
C PRO A 187 -18.18 -17.58 3.26
N GLY A 188 -17.49 -17.66 4.42
CA GLY A 188 -17.79 -18.54 5.55
C GLY A 188 -17.77 -17.84 6.92
N GLY A 189 -17.69 -16.50 6.96
CA GLY A 189 -17.80 -15.71 8.18
C GLY A 189 -19.27 -15.49 8.53
N GLY A 190 -19.92 -16.49 9.15
CA GLY A 190 -21.31 -16.40 9.59
C GLY A 190 -21.52 -15.23 10.53
N ASP A 191 -22.63 -14.52 10.31
CA ASP A 191 -23.30 -13.65 11.26
C ASP A 191 -23.36 -14.37 12.64
N PRO A 192 -23.05 -13.71 13.77
CA PRO A 192 -23.17 -14.36 15.10
C PRO A 192 -24.59 -14.84 15.46
N GLY A 193 -25.58 -14.64 14.58
CA GLY A 193 -26.96 -15.10 14.72
C GLY A 193 -27.48 -16.00 13.59
N GLY A 194 -26.68 -16.26 12.55
CA GLY A 194 -27.09 -17.10 11.41
C GLY A 194 -26.71 -18.58 11.64
N LYS A 195 -27.67 -19.48 11.40
CA LYS A 195 -27.49 -20.94 11.47
C LYS A 195 -26.23 -21.36 10.75
N GLN A 196 -25.36 -22.09 11.44
CA GLN A 196 -24.19 -22.77 10.90
C GLN A 196 -24.63 -23.59 9.69
N GLN A 197 -24.19 -23.23 8.49
CA GLN A 197 -24.19 -24.15 7.38
C GLN A 197 -23.19 -25.26 7.70
N GLU A 198 -23.67 -26.49 7.59
CA GLU A 198 -22.95 -27.71 7.91
C GLU A 198 -21.52 -27.77 7.32
N PRO A 199 -20.56 -28.41 8.02
CA PRO A 199 -19.19 -28.57 7.54
C PRO A 199 -19.13 -29.70 6.50
N GLY A 200 -19.66 -29.45 5.30
CA GLY A 200 -19.73 -30.42 4.20
C GLY A 200 -19.37 -29.86 2.82
N GLY A 201 -19.25 -28.56 2.69
CA GLY A 201 -18.77 -27.94 1.45
C GLY A 201 -17.26 -27.75 1.49
N ALA A 202 -16.51 -28.49 0.68
CA ALA A 202 -15.09 -28.23 0.41
C ALA A 202 -14.92 -26.72 0.12
N PRO A 203 -13.82 -26.05 0.60
CA PRO A 203 -13.58 -24.68 0.24
C PRO A 203 -13.50 -24.64 -1.28
N GLN A 204 -14.47 -23.99 -1.93
CA GLN A 204 -14.42 -23.69 -3.34
C GLN A 204 -13.31 -22.66 -3.54
N GLY A 205 -12.08 -23.14 -3.49
CA GLY A 205 -10.89 -22.42 -3.88
C GLY A 205 -10.94 -22.21 -5.39
N GLY A 206 -11.72 -21.24 -5.84
CA GLY A 206 -11.67 -20.80 -7.22
C GLY A 206 -10.21 -20.46 -7.54
N ALA A 207 -9.62 -21.16 -8.51
CA ALA A 207 -8.25 -20.89 -8.92
C ALA A 207 -8.19 -19.43 -9.43
N VAL A 208 -7.33 -18.60 -8.83
CA VAL A 208 -7.06 -17.27 -9.36
C VAL A 208 -6.38 -17.44 -10.71
N VAL A 209 -7.11 -17.14 -11.78
CA VAL A 209 -6.56 -17.14 -13.13
C VAL A 209 -5.70 -15.87 -13.27
N PHE A 210 -4.43 -16.04 -13.60
CA PHE A 210 -3.48 -14.92 -13.66
C PHE A 210 -3.81 -13.91 -14.77
N ARG A 211 -4.30 -14.38 -15.91
CA ARG A 211 -4.56 -13.54 -17.09
C ARG A 211 -5.50 -12.35 -16.82
N PRO A 212 -6.65 -12.49 -16.13
CA PRO A 212 -7.50 -11.35 -15.76
C PRO A 212 -6.87 -10.45 -14.69
N LEU A 213 -5.97 -10.97 -13.82
CA LEU A 213 -5.29 -10.20 -12.79
C LEU A 213 -4.14 -9.35 -13.36
N LEU A 214 -3.56 -9.76 -14.49
CA LEU A 214 -2.37 -9.14 -15.08
C LEU A 214 -2.48 -7.61 -15.28
N PRO A 215 -3.59 -7.03 -15.77
CA PRO A 215 -3.72 -5.58 -15.87
C PRO A 215 -3.53 -4.86 -14.52
N LEU A 216 -4.07 -5.43 -13.45
CA LEU A 216 -3.92 -4.87 -12.10
C LEU A 216 -2.49 -5.04 -11.56
N CYS A 217 -1.84 -6.18 -11.85
CA CYS A 217 -0.44 -6.40 -11.52
C CYS A 217 0.48 -5.38 -12.21
N LEU A 218 0.24 -5.10 -13.49
CA LEU A 218 0.99 -4.08 -14.23
C LEU A 218 0.78 -2.68 -13.66
N VAL A 219 -0.46 -2.29 -13.37
CA VAL A 219 -0.74 -0.98 -12.73
C VAL A 219 -0.06 -0.87 -11.38
N MET A 220 -0.09 -1.94 -10.56
CA MET A 220 0.63 -1.98 -9.28
C MET A 220 2.13 -1.76 -9.46
N THR A 221 2.75 -2.50 -10.40
CA THR A 221 4.17 -2.38 -10.73
C THR A 221 4.50 -0.96 -11.19
N PHE A 222 3.72 -0.37 -12.11
CA PHE A 222 3.96 0.98 -12.62
C PHE A 222 3.83 2.05 -11.53
N ALA A 223 2.84 1.92 -10.64
CA ALA A 223 2.68 2.82 -9.50
C ALA A 223 3.91 2.78 -8.58
N TYR A 224 4.44 1.58 -8.29
CA TYR A 224 5.60 1.43 -7.44
C TYR A 224 6.94 1.75 -8.11
N ILE A 225 7.05 1.62 -9.43
CA ILE A 225 8.18 2.19 -10.19
C ILE A 225 8.18 3.71 -10.03
N GLY A 226 7.00 4.36 -10.15
CA GLY A 226 6.87 5.80 -9.93
C GLY A 226 7.23 6.20 -8.49
N ASP A 227 6.72 5.48 -7.50
CA ASP A 227 6.97 5.74 -6.08
C ASP A 227 8.47 5.59 -5.73
N SER A 228 9.12 4.51 -6.20
CA SER A 228 10.55 4.29 -5.96
C SER A 228 11.43 5.32 -6.69
N THR A 229 10.99 5.81 -7.85
CA THR A 229 11.67 6.90 -8.56
C THR A 229 11.69 8.17 -7.72
N VAL A 230 10.55 8.55 -7.14
CA VAL A 230 10.49 9.72 -6.25
C VAL A 230 11.33 9.51 -5.00
N SER A 231 11.20 8.35 -4.36
CA SER A 231 11.85 8.04 -3.08
C SER A 231 13.37 8.00 -3.18
N ASN A 232 13.90 7.39 -4.25
CA ASN A 232 15.33 7.15 -4.37
C ASN A 232 16.06 8.18 -5.23
N TRP A 233 15.36 8.84 -6.15
CA TRP A 233 15.98 9.77 -7.11
C TRP A 233 15.54 11.21 -6.95
N GLY A 234 14.47 11.51 -6.22
CA GLY A 234 13.93 12.86 -6.10
C GLY A 234 14.93 13.88 -5.57
N ALA A 235 15.65 13.54 -4.50
CA ALA A 235 16.69 14.42 -3.90
C ALA A 235 17.87 14.61 -4.85
N LYS A 236 18.44 13.52 -5.36
CA LYS A 236 19.56 13.55 -6.30
C LYS A 236 19.22 14.33 -7.57
N TYR A 237 18.02 14.14 -8.10
CA TYR A 237 17.53 14.88 -9.28
C TYR A 237 17.50 16.39 -9.05
N LEU A 238 16.98 16.84 -7.90
CA LEU A 238 16.99 18.26 -7.57
C LEU A 238 18.40 18.81 -7.45
N GLN A 239 19.29 18.10 -6.79
CA GLN A 239 20.66 18.57 -6.53
C GLN A 239 21.50 18.55 -7.80
N ASP A 240 21.59 17.40 -8.47
CA ASP A 240 22.54 17.19 -9.57
C ASP A 240 22.03 17.71 -10.92
N VAL A 241 20.69 17.69 -11.13
CA VAL A 241 20.09 18.06 -12.42
C VAL A 241 19.50 19.46 -12.42
N LEU A 242 18.89 19.88 -11.29
CA LEU A 242 18.26 21.18 -11.15
C LEU A 242 19.11 22.19 -10.37
N GLY A 243 20.31 21.80 -9.92
CA GLY A 243 21.28 22.67 -9.26
C GLY A 243 20.82 23.23 -7.93
N SER A 244 20.01 22.47 -7.17
CA SER A 244 19.50 22.93 -5.88
C SER A 244 20.52 22.75 -4.76
N SER A 245 20.31 23.49 -3.66
CA SER A 245 21.06 23.24 -2.42
C SER A 245 20.69 21.89 -1.80
N GLU A 246 21.57 21.34 -0.97
CA GLU A 246 21.34 20.09 -0.25
C GLU A 246 20.04 20.17 0.60
N GLN A 247 19.82 21.29 1.29
CA GLN A 247 18.62 21.49 2.11
C GLN A 247 17.34 21.43 1.26
N LEU A 248 17.33 22.07 0.07
CA LEU A 248 16.17 22.09 -0.81
C LEU A 248 15.94 20.72 -1.46
N SER A 249 16.98 19.92 -1.68
CA SER A 249 16.90 18.59 -2.26
C SER A 249 16.11 17.58 -1.41
N THR A 250 15.93 17.83 -0.12
CA THR A 250 15.14 16.97 0.79
C THR A 250 13.62 17.19 0.65
N VAL A 251 13.21 18.30 0.05
CA VAL A 251 11.79 18.73 -0.02
C VAL A 251 10.93 17.87 -0.94
N PRO A 252 11.39 17.37 -2.11
CA PRO A 252 10.56 16.62 -3.06
C PRO A 252 9.82 15.45 -2.45
N TYR A 253 10.54 14.60 -1.71
CA TYR A 253 9.93 13.45 -1.06
C TYR A 253 8.91 13.86 0.01
N SER A 254 9.20 14.91 0.77
CA SER A 254 8.32 15.42 1.81
C SER A 254 6.98 15.94 1.23
N VAL A 255 7.03 16.78 0.18
CA VAL A 255 5.80 17.27 -0.47
C VAL A 255 5.03 16.14 -1.15
N TYR A 256 5.74 15.19 -1.78
CA TYR A 256 5.13 14.00 -2.36
C TYR A 256 4.36 13.19 -1.30
N MET A 257 4.96 12.92 -0.13
CA MET A 257 4.32 12.19 0.97
C MET A 257 3.12 12.94 1.55
N VAL A 258 3.24 14.26 1.76
CA VAL A 258 2.12 15.10 2.24
C VAL A 258 0.96 15.08 1.25
N MET A 259 1.23 15.25 -0.04
CA MET A 259 0.19 15.24 -1.06
C MET A 259 -0.41 13.86 -1.29
N THR A 260 0.38 12.80 -1.12
CA THR A 260 -0.11 11.42 -1.08
C THR A 260 -1.07 11.21 0.10
N LEU A 261 -0.74 11.71 1.28
CA LEU A 261 -1.64 11.66 2.45
C LEU A 261 -2.94 12.41 2.20
N VAL A 262 -2.86 13.65 1.69
CA VAL A 262 -4.04 14.47 1.36
C VAL A 262 -4.90 13.77 0.32
N GLY A 263 -4.31 13.32 -0.78
CA GLY A 263 -5.04 12.64 -1.85
C GLY A 263 -5.71 11.33 -1.38
N ARG A 264 -5.05 10.55 -0.52
CA ARG A 264 -5.63 9.34 0.10
C ARG A 264 -6.75 9.69 1.07
N GLY A 265 -6.63 10.78 1.82
CA GLY A 265 -7.65 11.25 2.76
C GLY A 265 -8.97 11.61 2.09
N VAL A 266 -8.92 12.26 0.93
CA VAL A 266 -10.11 12.70 0.17
C VAL A 266 -10.50 11.73 -0.95
N GLY A 267 -9.62 10.86 -1.38
CA GLY A 267 -9.78 10.03 -2.58
C GLY A 267 -10.97 9.07 -2.52
N ASP A 268 -11.32 8.54 -1.35
CA ASP A 268 -12.51 7.69 -1.18
C ASP A 268 -13.81 8.46 -1.49
N LEU A 269 -13.87 9.78 -1.23
CA LEU A 269 -14.98 10.62 -1.62
C LEU A 269 -15.06 10.76 -3.15
N GLY A 270 -13.88 10.94 -3.78
CA GLY A 270 -13.76 10.97 -5.25
C GLY A 270 -14.27 9.66 -5.88
N VAL A 271 -13.86 8.51 -5.34
CA VAL A 271 -14.31 7.19 -5.85
C VAL A 271 -15.82 7.01 -5.68
N ARG A 272 -16.40 7.45 -4.56
CA ARG A 272 -17.86 7.37 -4.35
C ARG A 272 -18.66 8.25 -5.29
N ARG A 273 -18.11 9.43 -5.66
CA ARG A 273 -18.80 10.40 -6.52
C ARG A 273 -18.62 10.13 -8.01
N PHE A 274 -17.42 9.76 -8.44
CA PHE A 274 -17.03 9.67 -9.84
C PHE A 274 -16.76 8.24 -10.31
N GLY A 275 -16.69 7.28 -9.38
CA GLY A 275 -16.31 5.89 -9.64
C GLY A 275 -14.81 5.66 -9.72
N ALA A 276 -14.39 4.41 -9.52
CA ALA A 276 -12.99 4.02 -9.47
C ALA A 276 -12.25 4.27 -10.80
N VAL A 277 -12.91 4.02 -11.95
CA VAL A 277 -12.32 4.20 -13.28
C VAL A 277 -11.91 5.65 -13.51
N ALA A 278 -12.80 6.60 -13.19
CA ALA A 278 -12.54 8.03 -13.37
C ALA A 278 -11.38 8.51 -12.46
N VAL A 279 -11.40 8.08 -11.19
CA VAL A 279 -10.36 8.45 -10.21
C VAL A 279 -9.00 7.87 -10.61
N VAL A 280 -8.94 6.61 -11.05
CA VAL A 280 -7.68 6.00 -11.54
C VAL A 280 -7.17 6.71 -12.79
N ARG A 281 -8.05 7.08 -13.73
CA ARG A 281 -7.66 7.86 -14.91
C ARG A 281 -7.12 9.23 -14.52
N ALA A 282 -7.81 9.95 -13.65
CA ALA A 282 -7.36 11.26 -13.15
C ALA A 282 -6.00 11.13 -12.44
N GLY A 283 -5.84 10.11 -11.60
CA GLY A 283 -4.58 9.82 -10.91
C GLY A 283 -3.43 9.53 -11.89
N ALA A 284 -3.68 8.70 -12.91
CA ALA A 284 -2.68 8.39 -13.93
C ALA A 284 -2.28 9.63 -14.75
N VAL A 285 -3.25 10.46 -15.14
CA VAL A 285 -2.97 11.72 -15.87
C VAL A 285 -2.18 12.69 -14.98
N LEU A 286 -2.60 12.89 -13.73
CA LEU A 286 -1.87 13.76 -12.79
C LEU A 286 -0.46 13.23 -12.53
N GLY A 287 -0.29 11.92 -12.34
CA GLY A 287 1.03 11.31 -12.18
C GLY A 287 1.93 11.54 -13.39
N ALA A 288 1.40 11.35 -14.60
CA ALA A 288 2.14 11.60 -15.84
C ALA A 288 2.48 13.10 -16.00
N VAL A 289 1.54 13.99 -15.71
CA VAL A 289 1.79 15.46 -15.73
C VAL A 289 2.89 15.80 -14.73
N GLY A 290 2.85 15.25 -13.50
CA GLY A 290 3.87 15.46 -12.49
C GLY A 290 5.27 15.04 -12.97
N PHE A 291 5.43 13.82 -13.54
CA PHE A 291 6.69 13.36 -14.12
C PHE A 291 7.12 14.24 -15.32
N GLY A 292 6.17 14.66 -16.17
CA GLY A 292 6.46 15.56 -17.27
C GLY A 292 6.99 16.91 -16.79
N VAL A 293 6.36 17.51 -15.79
CA VAL A 293 6.83 18.77 -15.17
C VAL A 293 8.23 18.59 -14.58
N VAL A 294 8.49 17.50 -13.86
CA VAL A 294 9.82 17.19 -13.31
C VAL A 294 10.85 17.09 -14.43
N ALA A 295 10.56 16.34 -15.50
CA ALA A 295 11.49 16.11 -16.61
C ALA A 295 11.90 17.41 -17.34
N VAL A 296 10.97 18.36 -17.50
CA VAL A 296 11.23 19.63 -18.20
C VAL A 296 11.50 20.81 -17.26
N ALA A 297 11.55 20.57 -15.95
CA ALA A 297 11.70 21.63 -14.95
C ALA A 297 12.96 22.49 -15.22
N PRO A 298 12.83 23.83 -15.34
CA PRO A 298 13.98 24.70 -15.53
C PRO A 298 14.77 24.94 -14.22
N GLY A 299 14.21 24.60 -13.07
CA GLY A 299 14.83 24.77 -11.76
C GLY A 299 14.05 24.05 -10.65
N ALA A 300 14.63 24.07 -9.45
CA ALA A 300 14.20 23.29 -8.30
C ALA A 300 12.73 23.51 -7.90
N TRP A 301 12.24 24.73 -7.86
CA TRP A 301 10.87 25.05 -7.44
C TRP A 301 9.81 24.46 -8.37
N VAL A 302 10.06 24.48 -9.70
CA VAL A 302 9.18 23.84 -10.68
C VAL A 302 9.23 22.33 -10.52
N GLY A 303 10.41 21.75 -10.27
CA GLY A 303 10.59 20.33 -9.95
C GLY A 303 9.79 19.92 -8.71
N ILE A 304 9.87 20.68 -7.62
CA ILE A 304 9.08 20.48 -6.40
C ILE A 304 7.58 20.52 -6.68
N GLY A 305 7.13 21.48 -7.51
CA GLY A 305 5.74 21.54 -7.99
C GLY A 305 5.33 20.24 -8.73
N GLY A 306 6.21 19.71 -9.58
CA GLY A 306 6.00 18.42 -10.25
C GLY A 306 5.85 17.25 -9.25
N PHE A 307 6.71 17.15 -8.24
CA PHE A 307 6.60 16.14 -7.19
C PHE A 307 5.33 16.30 -6.33
N THR A 308 4.86 17.53 -6.13
CA THR A 308 3.58 17.81 -5.47
C THR A 308 2.41 17.20 -6.25
N VAL A 309 2.38 17.43 -7.57
CA VAL A 309 1.35 16.87 -8.46
C VAL A 309 1.45 15.34 -8.53
N LEU A 310 2.68 14.79 -8.53
CA LEU A 310 2.92 13.34 -8.48
C LEU A 310 2.27 12.68 -7.25
N GLY A 311 2.41 13.28 -6.07
CA GLY A 311 1.82 12.76 -4.84
C GLY A 311 0.29 12.65 -4.95
N LEU A 312 -0.38 13.65 -5.51
CA LEU A 312 -1.83 13.61 -5.78
C LEU A 312 -2.21 12.57 -6.84
N GLY A 313 -1.35 12.36 -7.85
CA GLY A 313 -1.62 11.44 -8.94
C GLY A 313 -1.47 9.97 -8.53
N LEU A 314 -0.34 9.61 -7.97
CA LEU A 314 -0.02 8.20 -7.66
C LEU A 314 -0.77 7.66 -6.44
N CYS A 315 -1.23 8.53 -5.52
CA CYS A 315 -1.84 8.15 -4.25
C CYS A 315 -3.03 7.19 -4.38
N VAL A 316 -3.79 7.26 -5.47
CA VAL A 316 -5.03 6.48 -5.66
C VAL A 316 -4.79 5.13 -6.33
N LEU A 317 -3.69 4.95 -7.07
CA LEU A 317 -3.46 3.76 -7.89
C LEU A 317 -3.40 2.49 -7.06
N VAL A 318 -2.53 2.45 -6.06
CA VAL A 318 -2.30 1.27 -5.21
C VAL A 318 -3.56 0.84 -4.46
N PRO A 319 -4.25 1.70 -3.69
CA PRO A 319 -5.46 1.31 -2.95
C PRO A 319 -6.58 0.84 -3.86
N GLN A 320 -6.76 1.50 -5.01
CA GLN A 320 -7.80 1.10 -5.97
C GLN A 320 -7.47 -0.24 -6.66
N THR A 321 -6.19 -0.53 -6.86
CA THR A 321 -5.75 -1.81 -7.45
C THR A 321 -6.07 -2.98 -6.52
N PHE A 322 -5.82 -2.86 -5.22
CA PHE A 322 -6.25 -3.86 -4.24
C PHE A 322 -7.77 -4.03 -4.20
N ALA A 323 -8.50 -2.91 -4.18
CA ALA A 323 -9.97 -2.96 -4.20
C ALA A 323 -10.51 -3.64 -5.46
N ALA A 324 -9.89 -3.40 -6.63
CA ALA A 324 -10.29 -4.02 -7.90
C ALA A 324 -9.98 -5.52 -7.91
N ALA A 325 -8.79 -5.94 -7.45
CA ALA A 325 -8.42 -7.36 -7.38
C ALA A 325 -9.38 -8.17 -6.51
N GLY A 326 -9.78 -7.60 -5.37
CA GLY A 326 -10.76 -8.24 -4.50
C GLY A 326 -12.15 -8.37 -5.12
N ARG A 327 -12.56 -7.45 -5.98
CA ARG A 327 -13.84 -7.55 -6.72
C ARG A 327 -13.78 -8.56 -7.87
N LEU A 328 -12.62 -8.67 -8.51
CA LEU A 328 -12.44 -9.52 -9.69
C LEU A 328 -12.61 -11.01 -9.37
N PHE A 329 -12.22 -11.42 -8.16
CA PHE A 329 -12.28 -12.82 -7.71
C PHE A 329 -13.05 -12.93 -6.38
N PRO A 330 -14.40 -12.83 -6.37
CA PRO A 330 -15.17 -12.83 -5.12
C PRO A 330 -14.96 -14.07 -4.25
N GLY A 331 -14.79 -15.26 -4.88
CA GLY A 331 -14.55 -16.54 -4.19
C GLY A 331 -13.08 -16.79 -3.80
N ALA A 332 -12.12 -16.00 -4.33
CA ALA A 332 -10.68 -16.15 -4.10
C ALA A 332 -9.99 -14.80 -3.89
N SER A 333 -10.68 -13.85 -3.29
CA SER A 333 -10.22 -12.47 -3.10
C SER A 333 -8.91 -12.39 -2.35
N ASP A 334 -8.75 -13.17 -1.28
CA ASP A 334 -7.54 -13.14 -0.45
C ASP A 334 -6.31 -13.60 -1.25
N ALA A 335 -6.48 -14.66 -2.05
CA ALA A 335 -5.42 -15.13 -2.94
C ALA A 335 -5.09 -14.09 -4.05
N ALA A 336 -6.10 -13.42 -4.60
CA ALA A 336 -5.89 -12.38 -5.61
C ALA A 336 -5.14 -11.16 -5.02
N VAL A 337 -5.53 -10.72 -3.83
CA VAL A 337 -4.87 -9.61 -3.09
C VAL A 337 -3.43 -9.98 -2.75
N ALA A 338 -3.18 -11.20 -2.24
CA ALA A 338 -1.82 -11.63 -1.92
C ALA A 338 -0.90 -11.70 -3.14
N ARG A 339 -1.40 -12.23 -4.26
CA ARG A 339 -0.64 -12.27 -5.51
C ARG A 339 -0.35 -10.87 -6.05
N LEU A 340 -1.35 -10.01 -6.01
CA LEU A 340 -1.18 -8.63 -6.40
C LEU A 340 -0.12 -7.93 -5.54
N ASN A 341 -0.08 -8.22 -4.23
CA ASN A 341 0.86 -7.62 -3.30
C ASN A 341 2.33 -7.90 -3.65
N ILE A 342 2.64 -8.99 -4.35
CA ILE A 342 4.00 -9.29 -4.80
C ILE A 342 4.48 -8.22 -5.80
N PHE A 343 3.58 -7.68 -6.62
CA PHE A 343 3.91 -6.73 -7.68
C PHE A 343 4.25 -5.33 -7.17
N ASN A 344 3.91 -5.00 -5.92
CA ASN A 344 4.40 -3.77 -5.29
C ASN A 344 5.93 -3.87 -5.06
N TYR A 345 6.39 -5.02 -4.56
CA TYR A 345 7.82 -5.25 -4.33
C TYR A 345 8.60 -5.36 -5.63
N VAL A 346 8.02 -5.99 -6.66
CA VAL A 346 8.61 -6.01 -8.01
C VAL A 346 8.78 -4.60 -8.55
N GLY A 347 7.74 -3.76 -8.45
CA GLY A 347 7.79 -2.38 -8.93
C GLY A 347 8.82 -1.54 -8.19
N PHE A 348 8.87 -1.65 -6.86
CA PHE A 348 9.83 -0.94 -6.04
C PHE A 348 11.27 -1.35 -6.32
N LEU A 349 11.51 -2.67 -6.45
CA LEU A 349 12.83 -3.24 -6.70
C LEU A 349 13.36 -2.90 -8.11
N VAL A 350 12.49 -2.87 -9.11
CA VAL A 350 12.86 -2.59 -10.50
C VAL A 350 13.00 -1.09 -10.75
N GLY A 351 12.16 -0.26 -10.13
CA GLY A 351 12.05 1.16 -10.47
C GLY A 351 13.32 1.96 -10.23
N SER A 352 13.96 1.76 -9.08
CA SER A 352 15.19 2.51 -8.76
C SER A 352 16.36 2.17 -9.67
N PRO A 353 16.74 0.90 -9.92
CA PRO A 353 17.77 0.56 -10.89
C PRO A 353 17.43 0.98 -12.32
N LEU A 354 16.17 0.89 -12.71
CA LEU A 354 15.73 1.28 -14.07
C LEU A 354 16.03 2.75 -14.35
N VAL A 355 15.64 3.64 -13.43
CA VAL A 355 15.90 5.09 -13.57
C VAL A 355 17.38 5.40 -13.46
N GLY A 356 18.12 4.71 -12.58
CA GLY A 356 19.56 4.89 -12.43
C GLY A 356 20.32 4.57 -13.70
N VAL A 357 20.14 3.37 -14.23
CA VAL A 357 20.81 2.92 -15.49
C VAL A 357 20.47 3.83 -16.66
N LEU A 358 19.22 4.23 -16.80
CA LEU A 358 18.79 5.13 -17.88
C LEU A 358 19.31 6.56 -17.67
N GLY A 359 19.41 7.02 -16.43
CA GLY A 359 19.96 8.32 -16.08
C GLY A 359 21.45 8.42 -16.45
N GLU A 360 22.23 7.37 -16.18
CA GLU A 360 23.64 7.28 -16.51
C GLU A 360 23.88 7.07 -18.02
N ALA A 361 23.09 6.18 -18.64
CA ALA A 361 23.26 5.85 -20.05
C ALA A 361 22.78 6.96 -21.01
N TRP A 362 21.83 7.77 -20.58
CA TRP A 362 21.26 8.82 -21.42
C TRP A 362 21.31 10.19 -20.72
N ASN A 363 20.37 10.46 -19.82
CA ASN A 363 20.35 11.59 -18.90
C ASN A 363 19.16 11.42 -17.91
N TYR A 364 19.27 12.02 -16.74
CA TYR A 364 18.24 11.88 -15.70
C TYR A 364 16.90 12.55 -16.07
N ARG A 365 16.90 13.61 -16.90
CA ARG A 365 15.65 14.23 -17.41
C ARG A 365 14.88 13.25 -18.28
N GLY A 366 15.59 12.59 -19.24
CA GLY A 366 15.04 11.55 -20.08
C GLY A 366 14.59 10.31 -19.31
N ALA A 367 15.34 9.93 -18.27
CA ALA A 367 14.98 8.79 -17.42
C ALA A 367 13.62 9.00 -16.71
N MET A 368 13.20 10.25 -16.39
CA MET A 368 11.88 10.55 -15.86
C MET A 368 10.74 10.31 -16.86
N ALA A 369 11.03 10.21 -18.15
CA ALA A 369 10.02 9.87 -19.17
C ALA A 369 9.56 8.41 -19.04
N VAL A 370 10.38 7.52 -18.48
CA VAL A 370 10.02 6.10 -18.35
C VAL A 370 8.86 5.90 -17.36
N PRO A 371 8.93 6.33 -16.08
CA PRO A 371 7.79 6.26 -15.18
C PRO A 371 6.58 7.06 -15.69
N LEU A 372 6.79 8.18 -16.39
CA LEU A 372 5.71 8.92 -17.06
C LEU A 372 4.94 8.02 -18.03
N VAL A 373 5.64 7.36 -18.96
CA VAL A 373 5.01 6.48 -19.95
C VAL A 373 4.31 5.30 -19.27
N LEU A 374 4.95 4.66 -18.29
CA LEU A 374 4.37 3.53 -17.56
C LEU A 374 3.09 3.93 -16.82
N VAL A 375 3.08 5.11 -16.19
CA VAL A 375 1.88 5.65 -15.53
C VAL A 375 0.79 5.97 -16.56
N LEU A 376 1.13 6.51 -17.74
CA LEU A 376 0.15 6.71 -18.82
C LEU A 376 -0.43 5.39 -19.34
N VAL A 377 0.38 4.33 -19.43
CA VAL A 377 -0.10 3.00 -19.83
C VAL A 377 -1.19 2.49 -18.89
N THR A 378 -1.25 2.95 -17.63
CA THR A 378 -2.36 2.67 -16.71
C THR A 378 -3.72 3.05 -17.28
N LEU A 379 -3.81 4.09 -18.13
CA LEU A 379 -5.05 4.51 -18.79
C LEU A 379 -5.66 3.39 -19.65
N ARG A 380 -4.80 2.56 -20.29
CA ARG A 380 -5.23 1.40 -21.09
C ARG A 380 -5.92 0.34 -20.24
N TYR A 381 -5.51 0.23 -18.98
CA TYR A 381 -6.02 -0.73 -18.02
C TYR A 381 -7.09 -0.17 -17.09
N ALA A 382 -7.44 1.11 -17.19
CA ALA A 382 -8.37 1.78 -16.28
C ALA A 382 -9.76 1.12 -16.23
N ARG A 383 -10.22 0.47 -17.32
CA ARG A 383 -11.48 -0.27 -17.35
C ARG A 383 -11.50 -1.49 -16.44
N SER A 384 -10.34 -2.06 -16.08
CA SER A 384 -10.25 -3.18 -15.12
C SER A 384 -10.64 -2.77 -13.69
N PHE A 385 -10.81 -1.48 -13.44
CA PHE A 385 -11.28 -0.93 -12.16
C PHE A 385 -12.80 -0.74 -12.10
N ALA A 386 -13.53 -1.01 -13.21
CA ALA A 386 -14.97 -0.92 -13.23
C ALA A 386 -15.61 -1.92 -12.25
N PRO A 387 -16.73 -1.57 -11.61
CA PRO A 387 -17.58 -2.56 -10.93
C PRO A 387 -18.01 -3.64 -11.94
N GLY A 388 -18.00 -4.90 -11.53
CA GLY A 388 -18.58 -5.97 -12.36
C GLY A 388 -20.08 -5.71 -12.60
N PRO A 389 -20.66 -6.29 -13.68
CA PRO A 389 -22.05 -6.00 -14.10
C PRO A 389 -23.13 -6.32 -13.06
N ASP A 390 -22.83 -7.04 -11.99
CA ASP A 390 -23.86 -7.57 -11.11
C ASP A 390 -23.53 -7.45 -9.61
N ARG A 391 -23.37 -6.29 -8.98
CA ARG A 391 -23.38 -6.29 -7.49
C ARG A 391 -23.36 -4.94 -6.74
N TYR A 392 -23.76 -3.87 -7.36
CA TYR A 392 -24.34 -2.76 -6.59
C TYR A 392 -25.78 -2.64 -7.03
N GLY A 393 -26.68 -3.28 -6.29
CA GLY A 393 -28.09 -3.03 -6.43
C GLY A 393 -28.29 -1.54 -6.28
N ASP A 394 -28.72 -0.90 -7.38
CA ASP A 394 -29.34 0.41 -7.33
C ASP A 394 -30.51 0.29 -6.36
N GLY A 395 -30.35 0.85 -5.15
CA GLY A 395 -31.41 0.97 -4.16
C GLY A 395 -32.51 1.97 -4.59
N HIS A 396 -32.79 2.01 -5.86
CA HIS A 396 -33.95 2.61 -6.48
C HIS A 396 -34.66 1.55 -7.32
N GLU A 397 -35.27 0.56 -6.65
CA GLU A 397 -36.45 -0.07 -7.23
C GLU A 397 -37.47 1.04 -7.50
N ARG A 398 -37.53 1.47 -8.76
CA ARG A 398 -38.73 2.16 -9.25
C ARG A 398 -39.86 1.16 -9.02
N ALA A 399 -40.77 1.49 -8.11
CA ALA A 399 -42.02 0.78 -7.93
C ALA A 399 -42.66 0.57 -9.33
N ARG A 400 -42.64 -0.69 -9.79
CA ARG A 400 -43.47 -1.04 -10.91
C ARG A 400 -44.90 -0.83 -10.46
N THR A 401 -45.53 0.23 -10.96
CA THR A 401 -46.96 0.39 -10.93
C THR A 401 -47.54 -0.82 -11.66
N THR A 402 -48.10 -1.75 -10.89
CA THR A 402 -48.93 -2.82 -11.40
C THR A 402 -50.17 -2.15 -11.97
N ASP A 403 -50.29 -2.18 -13.29
CA ASP A 403 -51.47 -1.83 -14.01
C ASP A 403 -52.56 -2.82 -13.59
N VAL A 404 -53.47 -2.38 -12.73
CA VAL A 404 -54.68 -3.14 -12.36
C VAL A 404 -55.60 -3.05 -13.56
N GLY A 405 -55.58 -4.10 -14.38
CA GLY A 405 -56.49 -4.27 -15.47
C GLY A 405 -57.95 -4.20 -15.02
N ARG A 406 -58.69 -3.27 -15.60
CA ARG A 406 -60.14 -3.23 -15.60
C ARG A 406 -60.67 -4.50 -16.29
N SER A 407 -61.17 -5.44 -15.51
CA SER A 407 -62.10 -6.45 -16.04
C SER A 407 -63.51 -5.84 -16.04
N GLY A 408 -63.99 -5.53 -17.22
CA GLY A 408 -65.39 -5.23 -17.42
C GLY A 408 -66.23 -6.49 -17.21
N ASN A 409 -67.29 -6.34 -16.41
CA ASN A 409 -68.40 -7.23 -16.42
C ASN A 409 -69.56 -6.55 -17.16
N GLY A 410 -69.88 -7.09 -18.34
CA GLY A 410 -71.20 -6.97 -18.90
C GLY A 410 -72.08 -8.14 -18.42
N LEU A 411 -73.10 -7.78 -17.87
CA LEU A 411 -74.51 -8.18 -17.88
C LEU A 411 -75.09 -7.89 -16.53
#